data_60d4fcca0bd0e4b777a592f1c4f062f5
#
_entry.id   60d4fcca0bd0e4b777a592f1c4f062f5
#
_cell.length_a   1.000
_cell.length_b   1.000
_cell.length_c   1.000
_cell.angle_alpha   90.00
_cell.angle_beta   90.00
_cell.angle_gamma   90.00
#
_symmetry.space_group_name_H-M   'P 1'
#
loop_
_entity.id
_entity.type
_entity.pdbx_description
1 polymer ?
#
loop_
_entity_poly.entity_id
_entity_poly.type
_entity_poly.pdbx_seq_one_letter_code
_entity_poly.pdbx_strand_id
1 'polypeptide(L)'
;MILAIDIGNTNIVVGCIDSKQTYFIERLSTVRTKTELEYAVDLKTVLDLYHIKRIDIEGCIISSVVPQITNAVKLAAEKVLKKEPMVLGPGVKTGLNILMDNPGQLGADLVANAVAGIHEYSLPLAIIDMGTASTVSVVDEKKHYVGGMIFPGMGVSLDALTARASQLSGISIEAPKRIIGKNTIECMKSGVIYSNAAALDGIVDRIEEELGQKITVVATGGLARKIIPHCKRKILLDEDLLLKGLLIIDEKNRKEL
;
A
#
# COMPACT_ATOMS: atom_id res chain seq x y z
N MET A 1 -5.88 7.88 19.12
CA MET A 1 -5.54 7.62 17.69
C MET A 1 -4.03 7.62 17.49
N ILE A 2 -3.54 7.05 16.38
CA ILE A 2 -2.12 7.11 16.00
C ILE A 2 -1.93 7.86 14.70
N LEU A 3 -0.70 8.38 14.48
CA LEU A 3 -0.23 8.81 13.17
C LEU A 3 0.49 7.64 12.51
N ALA A 4 -0.04 7.15 11.40
CA ALA A 4 0.58 6.11 10.59
C ALA A 4 1.17 6.73 9.33
N ILE A 5 2.44 6.42 9.04
CA ILE A 5 3.17 6.95 7.89
C ILE A 5 3.74 5.78 7.10
N ASP A 6 3.48 5.74 5.80
CA ASP A 6 4.12 4.79 4.89
C ASP A 6 4.95 5.54 3.85
N ILE A 7 6.24 5.24 3.82
CA ILE A 7 7.21 5.89 2.94
C ILE A 7 7.46 5.00 1.72
N GLY A 8 6.70 5.24 0.66
CA GLY A 8 6.87 4.60 -0.64
C GLY A 8 7.80 5.37 -1.58
N ASN A 9 8.20 4.74 -2.69
CA ASN A 9 9.13 5.34 -3.67
C ASN A 9 8.58 6.57 -4.39
N THR A 10 7.27 6.68 -4.56
CA THR A 10 6.62 7.80 -5.27
C THR A 10 5.89 8.73 -4.30
N ASN A 11 5.21 8.16 -3.31
CA ASN A 11 4.42 8.91 -2.35
C ASN A 11 4.72 8.47 -0.92
N ILE A 12 4.61 9.39 0.02
CA ILE A 12 4.48 9.13 1.44
C ILE A 12 2.99 9.21 1.77
N VAL A 13 2.42 8.11 2.27
CA VAL A 13 1.04 8.09 2.77
C VAL A 13 1.06 8.46 4.23
N VAL A 14 0.23 9.42 4.62
CA VAL A 14 0.08 9.89 6.00
C VAL A 14 -1.38 9.74 6.38
N GLY A 15 -1.65 9.06 7.47
CA GLY A 15 -3.02 8.92 7.97
C GLY A 15 -3.12 8.94 9.49
N CYS A 16 -4.24 9.43 10.00
CA CYS A 16 -4.62 9.25 11.39
C CYS A 16 -5.71 8.19 11.48
N ILE A 17 -5.50 7.21 12.36
CA ILE A 17 -6.41 6.08 12.53
C ILE A 17 -6.50 5.67 14.00
N ASP A 18 -7.65 5.15 14.40
CA ASP A 18 -7.86 4.42 15.65
C ASP A 18 -8.70 3.15 15.39
N SER A 19 -9.04 2.43 16.44
CA SER A 19 -9.84 1.20 16.35
C SER A 19 -11.29 1.42 15.85
N LYS A 20 -11.74 2.65 15.68
CA LYS A 20 -13.11 2.98 15.27
C LYS A 20 -13.17 3.49 13.84
N GLN A 21 -12.18 4.29 13.42
CA GLN A 21 -12.20 4.93 12.11
C GLN A 21 -10.83 5.43 11.66
N THR A 22 -10.70 5.61 10.35
CA THR A 22 -9.66 6.40 9.71
C THR A 22 -10.14 7.85 9.58
N TYR A 23 -9.42 8.78 10.20
CA TYR A 23 -9.79 10.22 10.22
C TYR A 23 -9.43 10.89 8.91
N PHE A 24 -8.27 10.57 8.36
CA PHE A 24 -7.85 11.02 7.03
C PHE A 24 -6.75 10.11 6.47
N ILE A 25 -6.61 10.15 5.15
CA ILE A 25 -5.46 9.58 4.40
C ILE A 25 -5.02 10.63 3.39
N GLU A 26 -3.77 11.06 3.50
CA GLU A 26 -3.17 12.00 2.56
C GLU A 26 -1.89 11.45 1.94
N ARG A 27 -1.54 12.00 0.80
CA ARG A 27 -0.33 11.63 0.05
C ARG A 27 0.55 12.85 -0.16
N LEU A 28 1.79 12.74 0.31
CA LEU A 28 2.87 13.67 0.02
C LEU A 28 3.78 13.05 -1.05
N SER A 29 4.38 13.87 -1.90
CA SER A 29 5.40 13.38 -2.83
C SER A 29 6.65 12.93 -2.08
N THR A 30 7.21 11.79 -2.46
CA THR A 30 8.51 11.35 -1.97
C THR A 30 9.62 12.17 -2.62
N VAL A 31 10.19 13.10 -1.87
CA VAL A 31 11.27 13.98 -2.36
C VAL A 31 12.54 13.70 -1.55
N ARG A 32 13.51 13.01 -2.18
CA ARG A 32 14.71 12.52 -1.48
C ARG A 32 15.65 13.62 -0.99
N THR A 33 15.49 14.84 -1.47
CA THR A 33 16.32 16.02 -1.12
C THR A 33 15.70 16.88 -0.01
N LYS A 34 14.46 16.60 0.42
CA LYS A 34 13.83 17.32 1.53
C LYS A 34 14.55 17.07 2.84
N THR A 35 14.71 18.13 3.62
CA THR A 35 15.22 18.09 4.98
C THR A 35 14.14 17.63 5.97
N GLU A 36 14.54 17.29 7.19
CA GLU A 36 13.61 16.98 8.29
C GLU A 36 12.63 18.11 8.58
N LEU A 37 13.08 19.39 8.44
CA LEU A 37 12.22 20.54 8.68
C LEU A 37 11.12 20.67 7.61
N GLU A 38 11.45 20.44 6.34
CA GLU A 38 10.46 20.49 5.25
C GLU A 38 9.41 19.39 5.43
N TYR A 39 9.81 18.17 5.77
CA TYR A 39 8.85 17.10 6.13
C TYR A 39 8.04 17.42 7.39
N ALA A 40 8.64 18.08 8.39
CA ALA A 40 7.91 18.50 9.58
C ALA A 40 6.84 19.57 9.26
N VAL A 41 7.13 20.50 8.35
CA VAL A 41 6.14 21.48 7.86
C VAL A 41 5.02 20.78 7.12
N ASP A 42 5.33 19.83 6.22
CA ASP A 42 4.30 19.05 5.51
C ASP A 42 3.40 18.29 6.48
N LEU A 43 3.97 17.54 7.42
CA LEU A 43 3.22 16.76 8.41
C LEU A 43 2.34 17.67 9.29
N LYS A 44 2.91 18.80 9.74
CA LYS A 44 2.13 19.76 10.53
C LYS A 44 0.98 20.33 9.72
N THR A 45 1.22 20.69 8.46
CA THR A 45 0.18 21.24 7.57
C THR A 45 -0.96 20.24 7.38
N VAL A 46 -0.65 18.95 7.16
CA VAL A 46 -1.67 17.90 7.04
C VAL A 46 -2.49 17.80 8.33
N LEU A 47 -1.86 17.76 9.50
CA LEU A 47 -2.59 17.69 10.77
C LEU A 47 -3.47 18.92 11.00
N ASP A 48 -2.97 20.11 10.66
CA ASP A 48 -3.74 21.36 10.81
C ASP A 48 -4.94 21.40 9.86
N LEU A 49 -4.81 20.92 8.61
CA LEU A 49 -5.91 20.81 7.64
C LEU A 49 -7.08 19.95 8.14
N TYR A 50 -6.76 18.87 8.85
CA TYR A 50 -7.76 17.98 9.43
C TYR A 50 -8.12 18.30 10.88
N HIS A 51 -7.63 19.42 11.40
CA HIS A 51 -7.87 19.88 12.78
C HIS A 51 -7.46 18.87 13.86
N ILE A 52 -6.47 18.00 13.54
CA ILE A 52 -5.94 17.03 14.48
C ILE A 52 -4.91 17.69 15.40
N LYS A 53 -5.18 17.66 16.68
CA LYS A 53 -4.25 18.21 17.66
C LYS A 53 -3.21 17.17 18.07
N ARG A 54 -1.97 17.59 18.27
CA ARG A 54 -0.90 16.73 18.73
C ARG A 54 -1.25 15.92 20.00
N ILE A 55 -2.03 16.50 20.90
CA ILE A 55 -2.42 15.85 22.16
C ILE A 55 -3.32 14.62 21.93
N ASP A 56 -4.06 14.58 20.84
CA ASP A 56 -4.97 13.50 20.50
C ASP A 56 -4.22 12.29 19.86
N ILE A 57 -2.95 12.49 19.48
CA ILE A 57 -2.10 11.46 18.86
C ILE A 57 -1.32 10.75 19.96
N GLU A 58 -1.63 9.48 20.19
CA GLU A 58 -1.02 8.65 21.23
C GLU A 58 0.32 8.05 20.81
N GLY A 59 0.50 7.75 19.53
CA GLY A 59 1.70 7.15 18.96
C GLY A 59 1.89 7.50 17.50
N CYS A 60 3.07 7.13 16.98
CA CYS A 60 3.39 7.24 15.58
C CYS A 60 4.15 6.00 15.14
N ILE A 61 3.73 5.41 14.02
CA ILE A 61 4.41 4.27 13.41
C ILE A 61 4.71 4.58 11.94
N ILE A 62 5.90 4.17 11.50
CA ILE A 62 6.42 4.42 10.16
C ILE A 62 6.76 3.09 9.50
N SER A 63 6.13 2.81 8.36
CA SER A 63 6.58 1.84 7.36
C SER A 63 7.46 2.55 6.34
N SER A 64 8.51 1.91 5.86
CA SER A 64 9.36 2.51 4.84
C SER A 64 10.04 1.48 3.95
N VAL A 65 10.01 1.77 2.64
CA VAL A 65 10.82 1.09 1.62
C VAL A 65 11.82 2.05 0.96
N VAL A 66 12.06 3.23 1.57
CA VAL A 66 12.99 4.26 1.09
C VAL A 66 13.97 4.68 2.20
N PRO A 67 15.03 3.87 2.45
CA PRO A 67 15.95 4.09 3.56
C PRO A 67 16.58 5.50 3.60
N GLN A 68 16.76 6.12 2.44
CA GLN A 68 17.44 7.44 2.29
C GLN A 68 16.72 8.56 3.04
N ILE A 69 15.39 8.48 3.18
CA ILE A 69 14.60 9.55 3.83
C ILE A 69 13.91 9.09 5.12
N THR A 70 13.98 7.80 5.45
CA THR A 70 13.32 7.25 6.65
C THR A 70 13.69 8.03 7.91
N ASN A 71 14.98 8.31 8.10
CA ASN A 71 15.44 9.05 9.28
C ASN A 71 14.96 10.51 9.27
N ALA A 72 14.95 11.18 8.12
CA ALA A 72 14.45 12.56 8.02
C ALA A 72 12.96 12.65 8.36
N VAL A 73 12.15 11.71 7.87
CA VAL A 73 10.71 11.65 8.19
C VAL A 73 10.48 11.26 9.65
N LYS A 74 11.27 10.32 10.22
CA LYS A 74 11.21 9.98 11.65
C LYS A 74 11.44 11.21 12.51
N LEU A 75 12.54 11.93 12.28
CA LEU A 75 12.88 13.16 13.03
C LEU A 75 11.83 14.27 12.84
N ALA A 76 11.27 14.37 11.63
CA ALA A 76 10.18 15.31 11.35
C ALA A 76 8.93 15.00 12.19
N ALA A 77 8.52 13.74 12.20
CA ALA A 77 7.37 13.29 13.00
C ALA A 77 7.61 13.47 14.50
N GLU A 78 8.80 13.14 14.99
CA GLU A 78 9.19 13.37 16.38
C GLU A 78 9.14 14.87 16.75
N LYS A 79 9.65 15.73 15.86
CA LYS A 79 9.62 17.19 16.04
C LYS A 79 8.20 17.74 16.15
N VAL A 80 7.27 17.23 15.33
CA VAL A 80 5.86 17.65 15.32
C VAL A 80 5.11 17.09 16.52
N LEU A 81 5.26 15.80 16.79
CA LEU A 81 4.48 15.09 17.81
C LEU A 81 5.04 15.19 19.21
N LYS A 82 6.35 15.46 19.34
CA LYS A 82 7.12 15.36 20.62
C LYS A 82 7.00 13.96 21.22
N LYS A 83 6.96 12.96 20.40
CA LYS A 83 6.94 11.53 20.72
C LYS A 83 7.83 10.82 19.73
N GLU A 84 8.55 9.80 20.18
CA GLU A 84 9.41 9.00 19.30
C GLU A 84 8.56 8.09 18.40
N PRO A 85 8.67 8.19 17.07
CA PRO A 85 8.00 7.29 16.17
C PRO A 85 8.64 5.89 16.18
N MET A 86 7.80 4.86 16.18
CA MET A 86 8.23 3.49 15.91
C MET A 86 8.50 3.33 14.42
N VAL A 87 9.61 2.75 14.02
CA VAL A 87 9.88 2.38 12.63
C VAL A 87 9.72 0.87 12.49
N LEU A 88 8.81 0.45 11.62
CA LEU A 88 8.56 -0.97 11.35
C LEU A 88 9.80 -1.60 10.70
N GLY A 89 10.35 -2.61 11.37
CA GLY A 89 11.58 -3.28 10.96
C GLY A 89 12.01 -4.35 11.96
N PRO A 90 13.27 -4.81 11.89
CA PRO A 90 13.78 -5.82 12.81
C PRO A 90 13.54 -5.44 14.28
N GLY A 91 13.03 -6.38 15.07
CA GLY A 91 12.74 -6.19 16.49
C GLY A 91 11.32 -5.71 16.80
N VAL A 92 10.55 -5.24 15.83
CA VAL A 92 9.14 -4.90 16.01
C VAL A 92 8.29 -6.18 15.97
N LYS A 93 7.45 -6.37 16.96
CA LYS A 93 6.56 -7.55 17.07
C LYS A 93 5.35 -7.38 16.16
N THR A 94 5.35 -8.03 15.02
CA THR A 94 4.21 -8.02 14.08
C THR A 94 3.21 -9.13 14.37
N GLY A 95 3.68 -10.27 14.86
CA GLY A 95 2.88 -11.50 15.01
C GLY A 95 2.67 -12.24 13.68
N LEU A 96 3.30 -11.78 12.59
CA LEU A 96 3.27 -12.44 11.31
C LEU A 96 4.39 -13.50 11.25
N ASN A 97 4.00 -14.73 10.91
CA ASN A 97 4.96 -15.78 10.59
C ASN A 97 5.24 -15.76 9.08
N ILE A 98 6.51 -15.54 8.71
CA ILE A 98 6.93 -15.38 7.31
C ILE A 98 7.71 -16.61 6.89
N LEU A 99 7.19 -17.37 5.92
CA LEU A 99 7.79 -18.60 5.38
C LEU A 99 8.59 -18.39 4.08
N MET A 100 9.03 -17.17 3.83
CA MET A 100 9.94 -16.88 2.70
C MET A 100 11.36 -17.34 3.02
N ASP A 101 12.16 -17.66 1.98
CA ASP A 101 13.57 -18.04 2.12
C ASP A 101 14.38 -16.99 2.89
N ASN A 102 14.09 -15.70 2.67
CA ASN A 102 14.71 -14.57 3.33
C ASN A 102 13.65 -13.62 3.93
N PRO A 103 13.11 -13.90 5.12
CA PRO A 103 12.04 -13.10 5.72
C PRO A 103 12.38 -11.61 5.89
N GLY A 104 13.66 -11.29 6.12
CA GLY A 104 14.14 -9.91 6.28
C GLY A 104 14.12 -9.06 5.00
N GLN A 105 13.84 -9.66 3.83
CA GLN A 105 13.69 -8.94 2.56
C GLN A 105 12.25 -8.50 2.30
N LEU A 106 11.28 -8.96 3.13
CA LEU A 106 9.89 -8.57 2.98
C LEU A 106 9.73 -7.09 3.33
N GLY A 107 9.16 -6.32 2.42
CA GLY A 107 8.90 -4.89 2.62
C GLY A 107 7.98 -4.63 3.83
N ALA A 108 8.24 -3.55 4.55
CA ALA A 108 7.47 -3.19 5.73
C ALA A 108 5.99 -2.96 5.41
N ASP A 109 5.69 -2.40 4.23
CA ASP A 109 4.36 -2.22 3.66
C ASP A 109 3.62 -3.55 3.48
N LEU A 110 4.29 -4.57 2.92
CA LEU A 110 3.72 -5.90 2.75
C LEU A 110 3.45 -6.60 4.08
N VAL A 111 4.34 -6.40 5.06
CA VAL A 111 4.13 -6.89 6.44
C VAL A 111 2.88 -6.24 7.06
N ALA A 112 2.75 -4.92 6.96
CA ALA A 112 1.59 -4.21 7.50
C ALA A 112 0.28 -4.66 6.82
N ASN A 113 0.27 -4.73 5.48
CA ASN A 113 -0.88 -5.23 4.73
C ASN A 113 -1.28 -6.66 5.13
N ALA A 114 -0.30 -7.56 5.31
CA ALA A 114 -0.56 -8.94 5.71
C ALA A 114 -1.13 -9.03 7.14
N VAL A 115 -0.61 -8.24 8.07
CA VAL A 115 -1.13 -8.17 9.45
C VAL A 115 -2.58 -7.70 9.46
N ALA A 116 -2.92 -6.64 8.73
CA ALA A 116 -4.31 -6.19 8.61
C ALA A 116 -5.18 -7.26 7.95
N GLY A 117 -4.71 -7.85 6.85
CA GLY A 117 -5.44 -8.86 6.11
C GLY A 117 -5.83 -10.07 6.97
N ILE A 118 -4.91 -10.56 7.81
CA ILE A 118 -5.16 -11.66 8.75
C ILE A 118 -6.21 -11.30 9.82
N HIS A 119 -6.28 -10.03 10.19
CA HIS A 119 -7.24 -9.55 11.20
C HIS A 119 -8.64 -9.32 10.64
N GLU A 120 -8.74 -8.78 9.42
CA GLU A 120 -9.99 -8.28 8.85
C GLU A 120 -10.70 -9.29 7.95
N TYR A 121 -9.98 -10.29 7.40
CA TYR A 121 -10.49 -11.12 6.32
C TYR A 121 -10.35 -12.62 6.58
N SER A 122 -11.20 -13.41 5.91
CA SER A 122 -11.12 -14.86 5.95
C SER A 122 -9.89 -15.39 5.22
N LEU A 123 -9.28 -16.44 5.73
CA LEU A 123 -8.11 -17.13 5.17
C LEU A 123 -8.51 -18.40 4.40
N PRO A 124 -7.72 -18.84 3.42
CA PRO A 124 -6.51 -18.18 2.92
C PRO A 124 -6.82 -16.90 2.16
N LEU A 125 -5.82 -16.00 2.05
CA LEU A 125 -6.00 -14.63 1.58
C LEU A 125 -4.91 -14.25 0.57
N ALA A 126 -5.30 -13.61 -0.52
CA ALA A 126 -4.40 -12.86 -1.38
C ALA A 126 -4.65 -11.35 -1.22
N ILE A 127 -3.58 -10.59 -1.01
CA ILE A 127 -3.61 -9.14 -0.90
C ILE A 127 -2.91 -8.56 -2.12
N ILE A 128 -3.63 -7.76 -2.89
CA ILE A 128 -3.15 -7.08 -4.08
C ILE A 128 -2.91 -5.62 -3.72
N ASP A 129 -1.66 -5.15 -3.77
CA ASP A 129 -1.35 -3.72 -3.61
C ASP A 129 -0.99 -3.12 -4.97
N MET A 130 -1.76 -2.11 -5.39
CA MET A 130 -1.62 -1.46 -6.69
C MET A 130 -0.97 -0.08 -6.56
N GLY A 131 0.33 -0.10 -6.32
CA GLY A 131 1.20 1.08 -6.19
C GLY A 131 2.10 1.33 -7.41
N THR A 132 3.30 1.84 -7.14
CA THR A 132 4.38 2.01 -8.14
C THR A 132 4.80 0.64 -8.72
N ALA A 133 4.99 -0.35 -7.89
CA ALA A 133 4.92 -1.76 -8.25
C ALA A 133 3.53 -2.28 -7.88
N SER A 134 3.03 -3.26 -8.60
CA SER A 134 1.90 -4.07 -8.16
C SER A 134 2.44 -5.31 -7.48
N THR A 135 1.94 -5.60 -6.28
CA THR A 135 2.33 -6.80 -5.54
C THR A 135 1.12 -7.66 -5.24
N VAL A 136 1.33 -8.96 -5.12
CA VAL A 136 0.34 -9.91 -4.61
C VAL A 136 1.00 -10.68 -3.48
N SER A 137 0.48 -10.54 -2.29
CA SER A 137 0.91 -11.26 -1.08
C SER A 137 -0.07 -12.38 -0.77
N VAL A 138 0.43 -13.56 -0.44
CA VAL A 138 -0.40 -14.72 -0.13
C VAL A 138 -0.20 -15.14 1.33
N VAL A 139 -1.32 -15.29 2.03
CA VAL A 139 -1.38 -15.78 3.42
C VAL A 139 -2.21 -17.07 3.44
N ASP A 140 -1.65 -18.12 4.02
CA ASP A 140 -2.31 -19.43 4.14
C ASP A 140 -3.37 -19.46 5.25
N GLU A 141 -4.08 -20.59 5.37
CA GLU A 141 -5.09 -20.81 6.42
C GLU A 141 -4.52 -20.84 7.85
N LYS A 142 -3.20 -21.01 7.99
CA LYS A 142 -2.49 -21.01 9.28
C LYS A 142 -1.93 -19.65 9.66
N LYS A 143 -2.30 -18.60 8.92
CA LYS A 143 -1.81 -17.22 9.12
C LYS A 143 -0.34 -17.03 8.79
N HIS A 144 0.25 -17.87 7.93
CA HIS A 144 1.62 -17.70 7.46
C HIS A 144 1.65 -16.87 6.17
N TYR A 145 2.55 -15.93 6.09
CA TYR A 145 2.91 -15.29 4.83
C TYR A 145 3.76 -16.27 4.03
N VAL A 146 3.21 -16.84 2.97
CA VAL A 146 3.87 -17.92 2.21
C VAL A 146 4.65 -17.42 1.01
N GLY A 147 4.43 -16.19 0.57
CA GLY A 147 5.13 -15.59 -0.57
C GLY A 147 4.24 -14.66 -1.36
N GLY A 148 4.63 -14.38 -2.60
CA GLY A 148 3.85 -13.47 -3.44
C GLY A 148 4.48 -13.21 -4.81
N MET A 149 3.95 -12.20 -5.49
CA MET A 149 4.39 -11.76 -6.81
C MET A 149 4.66 -10.26 -6.79
N ILE A 150 5.61 -9.81 -7.62
CA ILE A 150 5.89 -8.40 -7.87
C ILE A 150 5.93 -8.19 -9.38
N PHE A 151 5.20 -7.22 -9.87
CA PHE A 151 5.19 -6.84 -11.29
C PHE A 151 5.05 -5.33 -11.45
N PRO A 152 5.35 -4.78 -12.64
CA PRO A 152 5.28 -3.33 -12.85
C PRO A 152 3.88 -2.79 -12.60
N GLY A 153 3.78 -1.72 -11.80
CA GLY A 153 2.52 -1.01 -11.63
C GLY A 153 2.06 -0.33 -12.93
N MET A 154 0.77 0.00 -13.01
CA MET A 154 0.17 0.58 -14.22
C MET A 154 0.86 1.87 -14.70
N GLY A 155 1.19 2.76 -13.78
CA GLY A 155 1.89 4.01 -14.11
C GLY A 155 3.23 3.72 -14.77
N VAL A 156 4.05 2.89 -14.13
CA VAL A 156 5.37 2.48 -14.65
C VAL A 156 5.26 1.80 -16.01
N SER A 157 4.26 0.93 -16.19
CA SER A 157 4.01 0.24 -17.47
C SER A 157 3.63 1.24 -18.57
N LEU A 158 2.78 2.21 -18.26
CA LEU A 158 2.36 3.24 -19.20
C LEU A 158 3.52 4.18 -19.56
N ASP A 159 4.29 4.62 -18.58
CA ASP A 159 5.48 5.45 -18.77
C ASP A 159 6.53 4.74 -19.65
N ALA A 160 6.77 3.46 -19.38
CA ALA A 160 7.68 2.65 -20.19
C ALA A 160 7.20 2.49 -21.64
N LEU A 161 5.90 2.31 -21.85
CA LEU A 161 5.29 2.23 -23.18
C LEU A 161 5.46 3.55 -23.96
N THR A 162 5.09 4.67 -23.35
CA THR A 162 5.16 6.00 -24.00
C THR A 162 6.59 6.44 -24.25
N ALA A 163 7.52 6.11 -23.35
CA ALA A 163 8.94 6.42 -23.53
C ALA A 163 9.59 5.65 -24.70
N ARG A 164 9.06 4.48 -25.08
CA ARG A 164 9.63 3.60 -26.13
C ARG A 164 8.86 3.60 -27.45
N ALA A 165 7.62 4.07 -27.45
CA ALA A 165 6.77 4.10 -28.65
C ALA A 165 6.53 5.55 -29.07
N SER A 166 7.32 6.04 -30.01
CA SER A 166 7.36 7.47 -30.43
C SER A 166 6.02 8.07 -30.90
N GLN A 167 5.07 7.23 -31.31
CA GLN A 167 3.73 7.65 -31.73
C GLN A 167 2.69 7.61 -30.61
N LEU A 168 3.05 7.14 -29.41
CA LEU A 168 2.14 7.05 -28.27
C LEU A 168 2.42 8.18 -27.30
N SER A 169 1.43 9.03 -27.05
CA SER A 169 1.49 10.10 -26.06
C SER A 169 0.98 9.61 -24.70
N GLY A 170 1.35 10.31 -23.63
CA GLY A 170 0.82 10.07 -22.29
C GLY A 170 -0.70 10.19 -22.26
N ILE A 171 -1.35 9.31 -21.51
CA ILE A 171 -2.80 9.29 -21.29
C ILE A 171 -3.13 9.29 -19.81
N SER A 172 -4.33 9.73 -19.44
CA SER A 172 -4.86 9.50 -18.09
C SER A 172 -5.26 8.03 -17.92
N ILE A 173 -4.97 7.47 -16.73
CA ILE A 173 -5.42 6.12 -16.36
C ILE A 173 -6.90 6.19 -15.98
N GLU A 174 -7.74 5.92 -16.94
CA GLU A 174 -9.20 5.96 -16.83
C GLU A 174 -9.81 4.83 -17.67
N ALA A 175 -10.99 4.36 -17.24
CA ALA A 175 -11.70 3.35 -17.99
C ALA A 175 -12.11 3.89 -19.39
N PRO A 176 -11.90 3.11 -20.47
CA PRO A 176 -12.33 3.49 -21.80
C PRO A 176 -13.85 3.36 -21.91
N LYS A 177 -14.42 4.02 -22.93
CA LYS A 177 -15.85 3.88 -23.24
C LYS A 177 -16.23 2.46 -23.69
N ARG A 178 -15.29 1.73 -24.28
CA ARG A 178 -15.47 0.36 -24.81
C ARG A 178 -14.16 -0.41 -24.69
N ILE A 179 -14.25 -1.73 -24.52
CA ILE A 179 -13.08 -2.61 -24.51
C ILE A 179 -12.32 -2.59 -25.83
N ILE A 180 -13.02 -2.49 -26.96
CA ILE A 180 -12.40 -2.33 -28.29
C ILE A 180 -12.34 -0.84 -28.60
N GLY A 181 -11.17 -0.23 -28.39
CA GLY A 181 -10.91 1.16 -28.72
C GLY A 181 -10.95 1.42 -30.24
N LYS A 182 -11.38 2.61 -30.66
CA LYS A 182 -11.45 3.01 -32.06
C LYS A 182 -10.48 4.12 -32.47
N ASN A 183 -9.65 4.56 -31.52
CA ASN A 183 -8.53 5.48 -31.75
C ASN A 183 -7.41 5.13 -30.77
N THR A 184 -6.21 5.65 -30.99
CA THR A 184 -5.01 5.32 -30.21
C THR A 184 -5.22 5.53 -28.69
N ILE A 185 -5.82 6.65 -28.28
CA ILE A 185 -6.06 6.97 -26.87
C ILE A 185 -6.99 5.94 -26.22
N GLU A 186 -8.12 5.61 -26.86
CA GLU A 186 -9.06 4.62 -26.34
C GLU A 186 -8.46 3.20 -26.36
N CYS A 187 -7.63 2.86 -27.36
CA CYS A 187 -6.90 1.60 -27.37
C CYS A 187 -5.90 1.51 -26.21
N MET A 188 -5.14 2.57 -25.93
CA MET A 188 -4.21 2.63 -24.81
C MET A 188 -4.93 2.54 -23.46
N LYS A 189 -6.01 3.32 -23.26
CA LYS A 189 -6.84 3.23 -22.04
C LYS A 189 -7.38 1.83 -21.84
N SER A 190 -7.93 1.22 -22.90
CA SER A 190 -8.44 -0.15 -22.87
C SER A 190 -7.34 -1.16 -22.53
N GLY A 191 -6.19 -1.06 -23.16
CA GLY A 191 -5.04 -1.91 -22.88
C GLY A 191 -4.64 -1.84 -21.43
N VAL A 192 -4.42 -0.64 -20.88
CA VAL A 192 -4.00 -0.43 -19.48
C VAL A 192 -5.03 -1.00 -18.49
N ILE A 193 -6.31 -0.70 -18.65
CA ILE A 193 -7.36 -1.12 -17.70
C ILE A 193 -7.60 -2.63 -17.78
N TYR A 194 -7.92 -3.13 -18.96
CA TYR A 194 -8.39 -4.52 -19.10
C TYR A 194 -7.26 -5.55 -19.07
N SER A 195 -6.03 -5.18 -19.46
CA SER A 195 -4.89 -6.10 -19.28
C SER A 195 -4.57 -6.32 -17.79
N ASN A 196 -4.61 -5.26 -16.97
CA ASN A 196 -4.42 -5.39 -15.53
C ASN A 196 -5.56 -6.18 -14.89
N ALA A 197 -6.82 -5.89 -15.21
CA ALA A 197 -7.97 -6.64 -14.69
C ALA A 197 -7.88 -8.13 -15.05
N ALA A 198 -7.59 -8.46 -16.31
CA ALA A 198 -7.45 -9.85 -16.76
C ALA A 198 -6.23 -10.54 -16.12
N ALA A 199 -5.12 -9.81 -15.91
CA ALA A 199 -3.96 -10.35 -15.19
C ALA A 199 -4.31 -10.70 -13.75
N LEU A 200 -5.02 -9.81 -13.03
CA LEU A 200 -5.45 -10.07 -11.66
C LEU A 200 -6.38 -11.28 -11.57
N ASP A 201 -7.38 -11.37 -12.46
CA ASP A 201 -8.27 -12.53 -12.53
C ASP A 201 -7.48 -13.82 -12.72
N GLY A 202 -6.57 -13.85 -13.70
CA GLY A 202 -5.76 -15.02 -13.99
C GLY A 202 -4.70 -15.35 -12.91
N ILE A 203 -4.21 -14.36 -12.17
CA ILE A 203 -3.33 -14.56 -11.01
C ILE A 203 -4.11 -15.25 -9.88
N VAL A 204 -5.31 -14.78 -9.59
CA VAL A 204 -6.17 -15.38 -8.55
C VAL A 204 -6.47 -16.84 -8.89
N ASP A 205 -6.80 -17.14 -10.16
CA ASP A 205 -7.07 -18.51 -10.61
C ASP A 205 -5.85 -19.42 -10.35
N ARG A 206 -4.65 -18.98 -10.68
CA ARG A 206 -3.41 -19.75 -10.48
C ARG A 206 -3.05 -19.95 -9.01
N ILE A 207 -3.30 -18.95 -8.16
CA ILE A 207 -3.09 -19.10 -6.71
C ILE A 207 -4.07 -20.12 -6.14
N GLU A 208 -5.34 -20.08 -6.54
CA GLU A 208 -6.35 -21.07 -6.12
C GLU A 208 -5.99 -22.49 -6.60
N GLU A 209 -5.48 -22.64 -7.82
CA GLU A 209 -4.98 -23.92 -8.35
C GLU A 209 -3.78 -24.45 -7.54
N GLU A 210 -2.81 -23.60 -7.21
CA GLU A 210 -1.62 -23.99 -6.42
C GLU A 210 -1.98 -24.36 -4.97
N LEU A 211 -2.88 -23.61 -4.34
CA LEU A 211 -3.33 -23.87 -2.97
C LEU A 211 -4.39 -24.98 -2.89
N GLY A 212 -4.97 -25.39 -4.01
CA GLY A 212 -6.04 -26.41 -4.08
C GLY A 212 -7.35 -25.98 -3.43
N GLN A 213 -7.56 -24.67 -3.20
CA GLN A 213 -8.74 -24.13 -2.52
C GLN A 213 -9.05 -22.69 -2.94
N LYS A 214 -10.30 -22.28 -2.67
CA LYS A 214 -10.73 -20.89 -2.87
C LYS A 214 -10.11 -19.96 -1.84
N ILE A 215 -9.80 -18.73 -2.28
CA ILE A 215 -9.18 -17.71 -1.45
C ILE A 215 -10.05 -16.45 -1.36
N THR A 216 -9.90 -15.72 -0.27
CA THR A 216 -10.36 -14.33 -0.19
C THR A 216 -9.36 -13.45 -0.93
N VAL A 217 -9.84 -12.45 -1.66
CA VAL A 217 -8.97 -11.51 -2.38
C VAL A 217 -9.31 -10.10 -1.97
N VAL A 218 -8.30 -9.37 -1.51
CA VAL A 218 -8.41 -7.96 -1.10
C VAL A 218 -7.43 -7.14 -1.92
N ALA A 219 -7.86 -5.97 -2.38
CA ALA A 219 -7.03 -5.02 -3.09
C ALA A 219 -6.91 -3.70 -2.33
N THR A 220 -5.71 -3.14 -2.33
CA THR A 220 -5.37 -1.83 -1.79
C THR A 220 -4.49 -1.06 -2.77
N GLY A 221 -4.05 0.12 -2.38
CA GLY A 221 -3.19 0.96 -3.20
C GLY A 221 -3.97 1.98 -4.05
N GLY A 222 -3.26 3.03 -4.46
CA GLY A 222 -3.88 4.22 -5.08
C GLY A 222 -4.57 3.98 -6.42
N LEU A 223 -4.27 2.90 -7.13
CA LEU A 223 -4.84 2.58 -8.43
C LEU A 223 -5.87 1.44 -8.38
N ALA A 224 -6.05 0.76 -7.25
CA ALA A 224 -6.96 -0.37 -7.10
C ALA A 224 -8.40 0.00 -7.50
N ARG A 225 -8.92 1.13 -7.03
CA ARG A 225 -10.28 1.62 -7.34
C ARG A 225 -10.56 1.73 -8.84
N LYS A 226 -9.52 1.97 -9.65
CA LYS A 226 -9.67 2.12 -11.12
C LYS A 226 -9.73 0.78 -11.84
N ILE A 227 -9.22 -0.30 -11.26
CA ILE A 227 -9.10 -1.62 -11.92
C ILE A 227 -10.11 -2.62 -11.39
N ILE A 228 -10.29 -2.69 -10.08
CA ILE A 228 -11.13 -3.72 -9.44
C ILE A 228 -12.55 -3.79 -10.04
N PRO A 229 -13.22 -2.68 -10.41
CA PRO A 229 -14.54 -2.74 -11.04
C PRO A 229 -14.57 -3.46 -12.41
N HIS A 230 -13.41 -3.67 -13.04
CA HIS A 230 -13.26 -4.33 -14.35
C HIS A 230 -12.80 -5.79 -14.24
N CYS A 231 -12.49 -6.27 -13.03
CA CYS A 231 -12.19 -7.68 -12.79
C CYS A 231 -13.46 -8.54 -12.84
N LYS A 232 -13.31 -9.79 -13.26
CA LYS A 232 -14.38 -10.80 -13.23
C LYS A 232 -14.47 -11.50 -11.87
N ARG A 233 -13.34 -11.60 -11.17
CA ARG A 233 -13.25 -12.18 -9.83
C ARG A 233 -13.78 -11.19 -8.80
N LYS A 234 -14.39 -11.72 -7.74
CA LYS A 234 -14.79 -10.90 -6.60
C LYS A 234 -13.53 -10.52 -5.82
N ILE A 235 -13.17 -9.24 -5.87
CA ILE A 235 -12.04 -8.65 -5.16
C ILE A 235 -12.59 -7.55 -4.26
N LEU A 236 -12.28 -7.62 -2.97
CA LEU A 236 -12.69 -6.61 -1.99
C LEU A 236 -11.72 -5.42 -2.06
N LEU A 237 -12.22 -4.21 -1.99
CA LEU A 237 -11.38 -3.01 -1.97
C LEU A 237 -11.28 -2.50 -0.54
N ASP A 238 -10.04 -2.34 -0.06
CA ASP A 238 -9.72 -1.77 1.25
C ASP A 238 -8.58 -0.76 1.11
N GLU A 239 -8.93 0.52 1.05
CA GLU A 239 -7.98 1.60 0.76
C GLU A 239 -7.13 2.00 1.97
N ASP A 240 -7.53 1.66 3.17
CA ASP A 240 -6.81 1.93 4.41
C ASP A 240 -6.19 0.68 5.06
N LEU A 241 -6.13 -0.43 4.32
CA LEU A 241 -5.59 -1.71 4.79
C LEU A 241 -4.21 -1.56 5.44
N LEU A 242 -3.30 -0.82 4.80
CA LEU A 242 -1.96 -0.58 5.32
C LEU A 242 -1.99 0.16 6.66
N LEU A 243 -2.84 1.20 6.79
CA LEU A 243 -2.96 1.97 8.03
C LEU A 243 -3.52 1.11 9.17
N LYS A 244 -4.48 0.23 8.87
CA LYS A 244 -5.02 -0.76 9.82
C LYS A 244 -3.91 -1.69 10.32
N GLY A 245 -3.07 -2.18 9.43
CA GLY A 245 -1.93 -3.01 9.78
C GLY A 245 -0.94 -2.31 10.68
N LEU A 246 -0.62 -1.06 10.37
CA LEU A 246 0.25 -0.23 11.20
C LEU A 246 -0.36 0.01 12.58
N LEU A 247 -1.67 0.28 12.67
CA LEU A 247 -2.36 0.42 13.96
C LEU A 247 -2.25 -0.85 14.81
N ILE A 248 -2.54 -2.02 14.23
CA ILE A 248 -2.46 -3.31 14.94
C ILE A 248 -1.05 -3.57 15.47
N ILE A 249 -0.03 -3.28 14.65
CA ILE A 249 1.37 -3.45 15.03
C ILE A 249 1.74 -2.48 16.13
N ASP A 250 1.36 -1.21 16.02
CA ASP A 250 1.63 -0.19 17.04
C ASP A 250 0.99 -0.55 18.38
N GLU A 251 -0.28 -0.94 18.40
CA GLU A 251 -0.98 -1.38 19.62
C GLU A 251 -0.32 -2.59 20.28
N LYS A 252 0.15 -3.56 19.48
CA LYS A 252 0.81 -4.75 19.97
C LYS A 252 2.13 -4.43 20.70
N ASN A 253 2.87 -3.43 20.21
CA ASN A 253 4.16 -3.05 20.81
C ASN A 253 4.00 -2.07 21.97
N ARG A 254 2.96 -1.23 21.99
CA ARG A 254 2.71 -0.32 23.13
C ARG A 254 2.14 -0.99 24.38
N LYS A 255 1.37 -2.07 24.25
CA LYS A 255 0.80 -2.80 25.42
C LYS A 255 1.82 -3.57 26.25
N GLU A 256 3.05 -3.67 25.76
CA GLU A 256 4.13 -4.40 26.45
C GLU A 256 5.20 -3.46 27.05
N LEU A 257 5.03 -2.13 26.92
CA LEU A 257 5.80 -1.09 27.61
C LEU A 257 5.06 -0.58 28.84
#